data_0a8fc80fb31a9de855c668e8b49b3b01
#
_entry.id   0a8fc80fb31a9de855c668e8b49b3b01
#
_cell.length_a   1.000
_cell.length_b   1.000
_cell.length_c   1.000
_cell.angle_alpha   90.00
_cell.angle_beta   90.00
_cell.angle_gamma   90.00
#
_symmetry.space_group_name_H-M   'P 1'
#
loop_
_entity.id
_entity.type
_entity.pdbx_description
1 polymer ?
#
loop_
_entity_poly.entity_id
_entity_poly.type
_entity_poly.pdbx_seq_one_letter_code
_entity_poly.pdbx_strand_id
1 'polypeptide(L)'
;MAAVIARLDEAFQNVAANKGAAGPDRMDIETVRAHWPELRAELSRQLGGGSYEPGMIRRVWIPKASGGQRGLGIPNVVDRVVQEAVRMELDPLYEPTFHASSHGFRRGRSCHTAIAQARQYVEDGYEYVVDMDLEKFFDRVPHQRLMAALSQRVHDRSVLVLLSRMLRARVVLPDGVVVSNEEGVPQGGPLSPLLSNIVLDELDRELDRRGLHFVRYADDCNIFVRSERAGHRVMASVVRFIEGRLRLKVNLAKSAVARPEERHFLGFSLRPALLAERVEVLPSKRTRERLREAIVAKTPRNWGATLKSCISALNVYLRGWMGFFGVCTESVRVLLERSDAHIRRRLRALLLKDWKRKRTVARKLIALGVKRKTAWRSVYAGRRSVWSMSIAGAVERGLRNAYFADRGLVSLAQLWEADPRRIVAPVQLVLALG
;
A
#
# COMPACT_ATOMS: atom_id res chain seq x y z
N MET A 1 21.27 -3.80 26.67
CA MET A 1 21.80 -2.53 26.11
C MET A 1 23.05 -2.73 25.25
N ALA A 2 24.05 -3.51 25.67
CA ALA A 2 25.25 -3.74 24.85
C ALA A 2 24.97 -4.25 23.43
N ALA A 3 24.01 -5.15 23.25
CA ALA A 3 23.58 -5.63 21.95
C ALA A 3 23.01 -4.49 21.07
N VAL A 4 22.20 -3.60 21.62
CA VAL A 4 21.68 -2.41 20.90
C VAL A 4 22.82 -1.51 20.43
N ILE A 5 23.82 -1.24 21.29
CA ILE A 5 24.99 -0.45 20.95
C ILE A 5 25.79 -1.09 19.81
N ALA A 6 25.94 -2.41 19.82
CA ALA A 6 26.65 -3.16 18.77
C ALA A 6 25.96 -3.04 17.39
N ARG A 7 24.64 -2.78 17.35
CA ARG A 7 23.86 -2.63 16.11
C ARG A 7 23.87 -1.22 15.50
N LEU A 8 24.42 -0.21 16.17
CA LEU A 8 24.30 1.19 15.74
C LEU A 8 24.80 1.43 14.30
N ASP A 9 25.89 0.82 13.89
CA ASP A 9 26.46 1.01 12.54
C ASP A 9 25.53 0.39 11.46
N GLU A 10 25.05 -0.84 11.69
CA GLU A 10 24.10 -1.50 10.78
C GLU A 10 22.76 -0.76 10.75
N ALA A 11 22.27 -0.30 11.89
CA ALA A 11 21.05 0.48 12.01
C ALA A 11 21.17 1.81 11.26
N PHE A 12 22.32 2.48 11.31
CA PHE A 12 22.56 3.70 10.54
C PHE A 12 22.48 3.43 9.04
N GLN A 13 23.09 2.35 8.54
CA GLN A 13 23.01 1.99 7.12
C GLN A 13 21.55 1.76 6.68
N ASN A 14 20.77 1.04 7.49
CA ASN A 14 19.35 0.78 7.22
C ASN A 14 18.53 2.09 7.16
N VAL A 15 18.75 3.00 8.11
CA VAL A 15 18.07 4.29 8.15
C VAL A 15 18.47 5.17 6.97
N ALA A 16 19.77 5.19 6.62
CA ALA A 16 20.29 5.96 5.49
C ALA A 16 19.72 5.48 4.15
N ALA A 17 19.57 4.16 3.96
CA ALA A 17 18.99 3.59 2.74
C ALA A 17 17.55 4.06 2.46
N ASN A 18 16.79 4.38 3.50
CA ASN A 18 15.41 4.86 3.37
C ASN A 18 15.28 6.33 2.94
N LYS A 19 16.37 7.11 2.92
CA LYS A 19 16.40 8.53 2.48
C LYS A 19 15.30 9.39 3.13
N GLY A 20 15.01 9.14 4.40
CA GLY A 20 13.93 9.82 5.12
C GLY A 20 14.26 11.28 5.44
N ALA A 21 13.25 12.13 5.56
CA ALA A 21 13.37 13.53 5.89
C ALA A 21 13.99 13.78 7.27
N ALA A 22 14.62 14.94 7.48
CA ALA A 22 15.14 15.40 8.76
C ALA A 22 14.04 15.57 9.82
N GLY A 23 14.39 15.37 11.08
CA GLY A 23 13.54 15.62 12.24
C GLY A 23 13.43 17.10 12.62
N PRO A 24 13.05 17.42 13.88
CA PRO A 24 13.03 18.79 14.41
C PRO A 24 14.43 19.45 14.48
N ASP A 25 15.48 18.67 14.67
CA ASP A 25 16.87 19.12 14.72
C ASP A 25 17.42 19.58 13.36
N ARG A 26 16.67 19.32 12.28
CA ARG A 26 17.03 19.63 10.90
C ARG A 26 18.28 18.91 10.38
N MET A 27 18.84 17.97 11.13
CA MET A 27 19.95 17.15 10.65
C MET A 27 19.42 16.12 9.66
N ASP A 28 19.87 16.20 8.41
CA ASP A 28 19.57 15.19 7.38
C ASP A 28 20.54 14.00 7.45
N ILE A 29 20.32 13.02 6.59
CA ILE A 29 21.13 11.79 6.56
C ILE A 29 22.60 12.09 6.20
N GLU A 30 22.84 13.03 5.29
CA GLU A 30 24.20 13.34 4.85
C GLU A 30 24.97 14.08 5.96
N THR A 31 24.32 14.98 6.68
CA THR A 31 24.89 15.64 7.85
C THR A 31 25.25 14.62 8.95
N VAL A 32 24.32 13.70 9.26
CA VAL A 32 24.58 12.64 10.24
C VAL A 32 25.71 11.73 9.77
N ARG A 33 25.79 11.42 8.46
CA ARG A 33 26.86 10.60 7.89
C ARG A 33 28.24 11.25 8.04
N ALA A 34 28.33 12.55 7.80
CA ALA A 34 29.57 13.28 7.92
C ALA A 34 30.15 13.30 9.37
N HIS A 35 29.26 13.26 10.37
CA HIS A 35 29.63 13.28 11.80
C HIS A 35 29.39 11.92 12.49
N TRP A 36 29.24 10.85 11.71
CA TRP A 36 28.84 9.55 12.28
C TRP A 36 29.82 8.99 13.34
N PRO A 37 31.15 9.06 13.15
CA PRO A 37 32.09 8.54 14.17
C PRO A 37 31.88 9.18 15.55
N GLU A 38 31.73 10.50 15.59
CA GLU A 38 31.54 11.27 16.83
C GLU A 38 30.16 10.99 17.44
N LEU A 39 29.10 11.03 16.62
CA LEU A 39 27.73 10.73 17.02
C LEU A 39 27.60 9.31 17.56
N ARG A 40 28.22 8.34 16.91
CA ARG A 40 28.22 6.93 17.35
C ARG A 40 28.88 6.76 18.71
N ALA A 41 30.05 7.40 18.92
CA ALA A 41 30.75 7.35 20.21
C ALA A 41 29.92 7.97 21.34
N GLU A 42 29.29 9.11 21.06
CA GLU A 42 28.37 9.78 21.99
C GLU A 42 27.14 8.92 22.30
N LEU A 43 26.49 8.37 21.27
CA LEU A 43 25.36 7.46 21.46
C LEU A 43 25.73 6.24 22.30
N SER A 44 26.89 5.63 22.04
CA SER A 44 27.37 4.48 22.80
C SER A 44 27.55 4.80 24.27
N ARG A 45 28.10 5.98 24.59
CA ARG A 45 28.29 6.46 25.95
C ARG A 45 26.95 6.74 26.64
N GLN A 46 26.04 7.45 25.96
CA GLN A 46 24.73 7.80 26.53
C GLN A 46 23.85 6.56 26.74
N LEU A 47 23.80 5.64 25.78
CA LEU A 47 23.05 4.40 25.89
C LEU A 47 23.61 3.48 26.97
N GLY A 48 24.95 3.34 27.01
CA GLY A 48 25.63 2.55 28.03
C GLY A 48 25.47 3.12 29.44
N GLY A 49 25.50 4.44 29.58
CA GLY A 49 25.27 5.16 30.84
C GLY A 49 23.80 5.34 31.21
N GLY A 50 22.88 4.98 30.34
CA GLY A 50 21.42 5.14 30.57
C GLY A 50 20.94 6.60 30.53
N SER A 51 21.75 7.54 30.03
CA SER A 51 21.45 8.97 29.97
C SER A 51 20.84 9.42 28.61
N TYR A 52 20.72 8.51 27.65
CA TYR A 52 20.14 8.84 26.35
C TYR A 52 18.67 9.30 26.48
N GLU A 53 18.37 10.48 25.97
CA GLU A 53 17.02 11.02 25.88
C GLU A 53 16.65 11.23 24.39
N PRO A 54 15.54 10.58 23.91
CA PRO A 54 15.06 10.81 22.55
C PRO A 54 14.67 12.26 22.32
N GLY A 55 15.04 12.78 21.15
CA GLY A 55 14.61 14.11 20.74
C GLY A 55 13.12 14.22 20.48
N MET A 56 12.65 15.44 20.24
CA MET A 56 11.25 15.69 19.86
C MET A 56 10.94 15.10 18.49
N ILE A 57 9.65 14.85 18.22
CA ILE A 57 9.13 14.27 16.99
C ILE A 57 8.40 15.36 16.21
N ARG A 58 8.74 15.58 14.94
CA ARG A 58 8.06 16.55 14.07
C ARG A 58 6.78 15.97 13.51
N ARG A 59 5.62 16.58 13.75
CA ARG A 59 4.33 16.20 13.16
C ARG A 59 4.18 16.79 11.76
N VAL A 60 3.81 15.93 10.79
CA VAL A 60 3.48 16.33 9.43
C VAL A 60 2.14 15.72 9.05
N TRP A 61 1.25 16.54 8.46
CA TRP A 61 -0.06 16.07 8.01
C TRP A 61 -0.01 15.68 6.54
N ILE A 62 -0.38 14.44 6.24
CA ILE A 62 -0.46 13.92 4.85
C ILE A 62 -1.92 13.65 4.51
N PRO A 63 -2.42 14.11 3.32
CA PRO A 63 -3.78 13.84 2.89
C PRO A 63 -4.04 12.33 2.77
N LYS A 64 -5.14 11.84 3.35
CA LYS A 64 -5.61 10.47 3.12
C LYS A 64 -6.33 10.39 1.79
N ALA A 65 -6.16 9.31 1.06
CA ALA A 65 -6.89 9.06 -0.17
C ALA A 65 -8.41 8.85 0.02
N SER A 66 -8.87 8.65 1.28
CA SER A 66 -10.29 8.57 1.67
C SER A 66 -10.86 9.87 2.20
N GLY A 67 -10.13 10.98 2.08
CA GLY A 67 -10.43 12.25 2.73
C GLY A 67 -9.85 12.34 4.14
N GLY A 68 -9.66 13.57 4.64
CA GLY A 68 -9.01 13.85 5.92
C GLY A 68 -7.48 13.77 5.85
N GLN A 69 -6.84 13.82 7.01
CA GLN A 69 -5.38 13.85 7.14
C GLN A 69 -4.88 12.69 8.01
N ARG A 70 -3.63 12.26 7.73
CA ARG A 70 -2.86 11.33 8.58
C ARG A 70 -1.68 12.09 9.17
N GLY A 71 -1.53 12.04 10.48
CA GLY A 71 -0.38 12.62 11.16
C GLY A 71 0.80 11.67 11.11
N LEU A 72 1.88 12.04 10.40
CA LEU A 72 3.15 11.35 10.53
C LEU A 72 3.99 12.02 11.60
N GLY A 73 4.66 11.22 12.43
CA GLY A 73 5.70 11.68 13.34
C GLY A 73 7.08 11.39 12.74
N ILE A 74 7.88 12.40 12.55
CA ILE A 74 9.23 12.27 12.01
C ILE A 74 10.24 12.50 13.15
N PRO A 75 10.83 11.43 13.74
CA PRO A 75 11.92 11.54 14.71
C PRO A 75 13.20 12.05 14.02
N ASN A 76 14.16 12.54 14.80
CA ASN A 76 15.48 12.87 14.30
C ASN A 76 16.16 11.65 13.65
N VAL A 77 17.10 11.86 12.76
CA VAL A 77 17.82 10.75 12.11
C VAL A 77 18.51 9.87 13.14
N VAL A 78 19.15 10.48 14.12
CA VAL A 78 19.84 9.78 15.23
C VAL A 78 18.86 8.94 16.05
N ASP A 79 17.69 9.48 16.41
CA ASP A 79 16.65 8.73 17.12
C ASP A 79 16.16 7.53 16.31
N ARG A 80 16.02 7.69 14.98
CA ARG A 80 15.67 6.57 14.09
C ARG A 80 16.72 5.47 14.07
N VAL A 81 18.01 5.84 14.16
CA VAL A 81 19.10 4.86 14.26
C VAL A 81 18.99 4.06 15.56
N VAL A 82 18.76 4.73 16.69
CA VAL A 82 18.58 4.04 17.97
C VAL A 82 17.32 3.17 17.94
N GLN A 83 16.21 3.66 17.38
CA GLN A 83 14.98 2.86 17.22
C GLN A 83 15.20 1.63 16.33
N GLU A 84 15.96 1.76 15.25
CA GLU A 84 16.28 0.66 14.35
C GLU A 84 17.18 -0.38 15.05
N ALA A 85 18.20 0.05 15.80
CA ALA A 85 19.05 -0.83 16.58
C ALA A 85 18.24 -1.63 17.62
N VAL A 86 17.32 -0.96 18.32
CA VAL A 86 16.39 -1.63 19.25
C VAL A 86 15.48 -2.60 18.50
N ARG A 87 14.92 -2.22 17.37
CA ARG A 87 14.07 -3.10 16.54
C ARG A 87 14.81 -4.38 16.13
N MET A 88 16.07 -4.25 15.70
CA MET A 88 16.89 -5.39 15.28
C MET A 88 17.14 -6.40 16.40
N GLU A 89 17.19 -5.96 17.64
CA GLU A 89 17.31 -6.83 18.82
C GLU A 89 15.96 -7.43 19.26
N LEU A 90 14.85 -6.71 19.04
CA LEU A 90 13.52 -7.18 19.40
C LEU A 90 12.89 -8.12 18.35
N ASP A 91 13.13 -7.90 17.07
CA ASP A 91 12.57 -8.71 15.98
C ASP A 91 12.77 -10.22 16.20
N PRO A 92 13.97 -10.73 16.50
CA PRO A 92 14.20 -12.16 16.71
C PRO A 92 13.42 -12.74 17.90
N LEU A 93 13.08 -11.92 18.89
CA LEU A 93 12.34 -12.34 20.09
C LEU A 93 10.83 -12.46 19.82
N TYR A 94 10.28 -11.62 18.93
CA TYR A 94 8.84 -11.52 18.70
C TYR A 94 8.40 -12.19 17.40
N GLU A 95 9.16 -12.07 16.31
CA GLU A 95 8.77 -12.58 14.98
C GLU A 95 8.34 -14.06 14.98
N PRO A 96 9.05 -14.99 15.68
CA PRO A 96 8.65 -16.39 15.71
C PRO A 96 7.35 -16.65 16.48
N THR A 97 6.88 -15.68 17.26
CA THR A 97 5.73 -15.84 18.16
C THR A 97 4.44 -15.25 17.61
N PHE A 98 4.53 -14.44 16.56
CA PHE A 98 3.36 -13.87 15.92
C PHE A 98 2.55 -14.90 15.16
N HIS A 99 1.24 -14.76 15.23
CA HIS A 99 0.30 -15.68 14.59
C HIS A 99 0.52 -15.79 13.07
N ALA A 100 0.26 -16.98 12.51
CA ALA A 100 0.40 -17.24 11.07
C ALA A 100 -0.51 -16.34 10.19
N SER A 101 -1.63 -15.88 10.69
CA SER A 101 -2.57 -14.99 9.99
C SER A 101 -2.23 -13.50 10.12
N SER A 102 -1.14 -13.14 10.79
CA SER A 102 -0.61 -11.77 10.84
C SER A 102 0.43 -11.58 9.73
N HIS A 103 0.21 -10.63 8.83
CA HIS A 103 1.04 -10.43 7.63
C HIS A 103 1.74 -9.07 7.55
N GLY A 104 1.16 -8.02 8.14
CA GLY A 104 1.71 -6.67 8.04
C GLY A 104 3.03 -6.49 8.79
N PHE A 105 3.99 -5.81 8.17
CA PHE A 105 5.28 -5.45 8.77
C PHE A 105 6.17 -6.63 9.21
N ARG A 106 6.01 -7.80 8.62
CA ARG A 106 6.75 -9.02 8.96
C ARG A 106 7.63 -9.48 7.80
N ARG A 107 8.80 -10.06 8.12
CA ARG A 107 9.70 -10.63 7.12
C ARG A 107 9.04 -11.82 6.41
N GLY A 108 9.24 -11.92 5.09
CA GLY A 108 8.66 -12.99 4.28
C GLY A 108 7.15 -12.92 4.10
N ARG A 109 6.48 -11.89 4.64
CA ARG A 109 5.05 -11.64 4.54
C ARG A 109 4.77 -10.39 3.71
N SER A 110 3.62 -10.34 3.07
CA SER A 110 3.23 -9.24 2.18
C SER A 110 1.71 -9.12 2.07
N CYS A 111 1.24 -8.06 1.43
CA CYS A 111 -0.17 -7.97 1.04
C CYS A 111 -0.61 -9.19 0.20
N HIS A 112 0.27 -9.73 -0.64
CA HIS A 112 -0.04 -10.90 -1.49
C HIS A 112 -0.23 -12.17 -0.67
N THR A 113 0.59 -12.41 0.36
CA THR A 113 0.41 -13.56 1.27
C THR A 113 -0.88 -13.43 2.08
N ALA A 114 -1.25 -12.21 2.49
CA ALA A 114 -2.53 -11.93 3.16
C ALA A 114 -3.73 -12.24 2.24
N ILE A 115 -3.68 -11.77 0.99
CA ILE A 115 -4.73 -12.02 0.00
C ILE A 115 -4.84 -13.51 -0.36
N ALA A 116 -3.71 -14.22 -0.47
CA ALA A 116 -3.71 -15.65 -0.74
C ALA A 116 -4.42 -16.43 0.38
N GLN A 117 -4.14 -16.10 1.65
CA GLN A 117 -4.82 -16.71 2.79
C GLN A 117 -6.30 -16.32 2.87
N ALA A 118 -6.64 -15.05 2.63
CA ALA A 118 -8.03 -14.59 2.59
C ALA A 118 -8.83 -15.30 1.48
N ARG A 119 -8.22 -15.48 0.30
CA ARG A 119 -8.79 -16.25 -0.81
C ARG A 119 -9.09 -17.69 -0.39
N GLN A 120 -8.15 -18.37 0.26
CA GLN A 120 -8.33 -19.74 0.74
C GLN A 120 -9.55 -19.87 1.65
N TYR A 121 -9.74 -18.95 2.61
CA TYR A 121 -10.91 -18.98 3.49
C TYR A 121 -12.23 -18.84 2.72
N VAL A 122 -12.27 -17.98 1.69
CA VAL A 122 -13.49 -17.86 0.85
C VAL A 122 -13.71 -19.13 0.02
N GLU A 123 -12.65 -19.79 -0.49
CA GLU A 123 -12.71 -21.09 -1.17
C GLU A 123 -13.18 -22.22 -0.24
N ASP A 124 -12.84 -22.14 1.05
CA ASP A 124 -13.30 -23.08 2.11
C ASP A 124 -14.76 -22.84 2.55
N GLY A 125 -15.48 -21.92 1.87
CA GLY A 125 -16.91 -21.67 2.09
C GLY A 125 -17.22 -20.66 3.20
N TYR A 126 -16.27 -19.77 3.55
CA TYR A 126 -16.54 -18.62 4.42
C TYR A 126 -17.07 -17.47 3.57
N GLU A 127 -18.38 -17.33 3.51
CA GLU A 127 -19.09 -16.42 2.62
C GLU A 127 -19.16 -14.96 3.09
N TYR A 128 -18.89 -14.72 4.37
CA TYR A 128 -18.97 -13.39 4.98
C TYR A 128 -17.65 -12.99 5.63
N VAL A 129 -17.37 -11.71 5.59
CA VAL A 129 -16.20 -11.10 6.25
C VAL A 129 -16.66 -10.07 7.26
N VAL A 130 -16.10 -10.13 8.45
CA VAL A 130 -16.15 -9.08 9.46
C VAL A 130 -14.91 -8.21 9.25
N ASP A 131 -15.09 -7.08 8.60
CA ASP A 131 -14.03 -6.11 8.31
C ASP A 131 -13.94 -5.13 9.48
N MET A 132 -12.82 -5.16 10.21
CA MET A 132 -12.58 -4.38 11.42
C MET A 132 -11.58 -3.26 11.16
N ASP A 133 -12.01 -2.00 11.31
CA ASP A 133 -11.17 -0.79 11.23
C ASP A 133 -10.96 -0.24 12.65
N LEU A 134 -9.70 -0.05 13.06
CA LEU A 134 -9.37 0.55 14.36
C LEU A 134 -9.24 2.07 14.22
N GLU A 135 -9.91 2.81 15.11
CA GLU A 135 -9.92 4.27 15.08
C GLU A 135 -8.58 4.83 15.54
N LYS A 136 -7.81 5.40 14.59
CA LYS A 136 -6.51 6.05 14.88
C LYS A 136 -5.58 5.16 15.71
N PHE A 137 -5.48 3.88 15.35
CA PHE A 137 -4.77 2.86 16.12
C PHE A 137 -3.42 3.36 16.65
N PHE A 138 -2.53 3.82 15.76
CA PHE A 138 -1.19 4.29 16.15
C PHE A 138 -1.20 5.46 17.15
N ASP A 139 -2.23 6.30 17.13
CA ASP A 139 -2.34 7.46 18.03
C ASP A 139 -2.97 7.08 19.38
N ARG A 140 -3.48 5.84 19.54
CA ARG A 140 -4.28 5.41 20.71
C ARG A 140 -3.72 4.19 21.44
N VAL A 141 -2.54 3.69 21.10
CA VAL A 141 -1.92 2.54 21.77
C VAL A 141 -1.61 2.91 23.23
N PRO A 142 -2.19 2.23 24.25
CA PRO A 142 -1.90 2.55 25.64
C PRO A 142 -0.48 2.14 26.01
N HIS A 143 0.37 3.10 26.40
CA HIS A 143 1.78 2.85 26.72
C HIS A 143 1.96 1.79 27.83
N GLN A 144 1.11 1.80 28.86
CA GLN A 144 1.19 0.84 29.97
C GLN A 144 1.01 -0.59 29.47
N ARG A 145 0.04 -0.83 28.58
CA ARG A 145 -0.20 -2.18 28.03
C ARG A 145 0.93 -2.63 27.12
N LEU A 146 1.39 -1.74 26.25
CA LEU A 146 2.54 -2.03 25.38
C LEU A 146 3.79 -2.38 26.23
N MET A 147 4.08 -1.58 27.25
CA MET A 147 5.22 -1.85 28.15
C MET A 147 5.04 -3.16 28.93
N ALA A 148 3.84 -3.49 29.37
CA ALA A 148 3.54 -4.79 29.99
C ALA A 148 3.76 -5.97 29.03
N ALA A 149 3.35 -5.84 27.76
CA ALA A 149 3.62 -6.87 26.74
C ALA A 149 5.13 -7.00 26.44
N LEU A 150 5.85 -5.88 26.37
CA LEU A 150 7.30 -5.86 26.15
C LEU A 150 8.06 -6.52 27.30
N SER A 151 7.70 -6.23 28.57
CA SER A 151 8.38 -6.78 29.76
C SER A 151 8.24 -8.29 29.92
N GLN A 152 7.29 -8.95 29.22
CA GLN A 152 7.16 -10.39 29.23
C GLN A 152 8.35 -11.10 28.56
N ARG A 153 9.04 -10.46 27.63
CA ARG A 153 10.14 -11.04 26.83
C ARG A 153 11.44 -10.25 26.89
N VAL A 154 11.34 -8.96 27.17
CA VAL A 154 12.51 -8.08 27.30
C VAL A 154 12.87 -7.99 28.79
N HIS A 155 13.96 -8.65 29.18
CA HIS A 155 14.40 -8.68 30.59
C HIS A 155 15.43 -7.60 30.89
N ASP A 156 16.03 -6.95 29.88
CA ASP A 156 16.96 -5.84 30.06
C ASP A 156 16.19 -4.56 30.44
N ARG A 157 16.30 -4.18 31.72
CA ARG A 157 15.64 -3.01 32.27
C ARG A 157 16.03 -1.71 31.56
N SER A 158 17.30 -1.58 31.13
CA SER A 158 17.76 -0.39 30.42
C SER A 158 17.11 -0.24 29.05
N VAL A 159 16.86 -1.36 28.34
CA VAL A 159 16.11 -1.36 27.08
C VAL A 159 14.64 -0.99 27.33
N LEU A 160 14.01 -1.49 28.39
CA LEU A 160 12.62 -1.12 28.72
C LEU A 160 12.52 0.38 29.07
N VAL A 161 13.47 0.94 29.83
CA VAL A 161 13.51 2.37 30.13
C VAL A 161 13.65 3.18 28.84
N LEU A 162 14.55 2.78 27.94
CA LEU A 162 14.75 3.42 26.64
C LEU A 162 13.47 3.42 25.81
N LEU A 163 12.78 2.27 25.71
CA LEU A 163 11.49 2.14 25.01
C LEU A 163 10.43 3.07 25.62
N SER A 164 10.34 3.14 26.94
CA SER A 164 9.43 4.05 27.62
C SER A 164 9.70 5.53 27.30
N ARG A 165 10.99 5.93 27.25
CA ARG A 165 11.38 7.30 26.83
C ARG A 165 11.00 7.57 25.38
N MET A 166 11.25 6.63 24.47
CA MET A 166 10.87 6.76 23.06
C MET A 166 9.37 6.92 22.85
N LEU A 167 8.55 6.18 23.59
CA LEU A 167 7.09 6.31 23.53
C LEU A 167 6.59 7.67 24.04
N ARG A 168 7.25 8.22 25.05
CA ARG A 168 6.90 9.52 25.67
C ARG A 168 7.55 10.73 25.01
N ALA A 169 8.34 10.54 23.94
CA ALA A 169 8.98 11.63 23.23
C ALA A 169 7.95 12.69 22.80
N ARG A 170 8.21 13.96 23.11
CA ARG A 170 7.31 15.06 22.80
C ARG A 170 7.16 15.28 21.31
N VAL A 171 6.02 15.77 20.89
CA VAL A 171 5.66 16.01 19.48
C VAL A 171 5.57 17.52 19.22
N VAL A 172 6.30 17.99 18.21
CA VAL A 172 6.20 19.37 17.71
C VAL A 172 5.19 19.41 16.58
N LEU A 173 4.14 20.20 16.74
CA LEU A 173 3.11 20.42 15.72
C LEU A 173 3.62 21.42 14.66
N PRO A 174 2.98 21.50 13.47
CA PRO A 174 3.39 22.43 12.41
C PRO A 174 3.36 23.92 12.79
N ASP A 175 2.55 24.29 13.77
CA ASP A 175 2.46 25.63 14.34
C ASP A 175 3.52 25.91 15.43
N GLY A 176 4.39 24.93 15.71
CA GLY A 176 5.47 25.03 16.71
C GLY A 176 5.05 24.64 18.13
N VAL A 177 3.78 24.33 18.38
CA VAL A 177 3.32 23.89 19.69
C VAL A 177 3.91 22.52 20.03
N VAL A 178 4.44 22.37 21.25
CA VAL A 178 4.98 21.10 21.75
C VAL A 178 3.93 20.43 22.64
N VAL A 179 3.57 19.22 22.28
CA VAL A 179 2.60 18.41 23.03
C VAL A 179 3.26 17.17 23.64
N SER A 180 2.80 16.76 24.82
CA SER A 180 3.20 15.49 25.43
C SER A 180 2.56 14.32 24.68
N ASN A 181 3.23 13.16 24.70
CA ASN A 181 2.74 11.94 24.10
C ASN A 181 2.47 10.92 25.22
N GLU A 182 1.22 10.87 25.70
CA GLU A 182 0.82 9.98 26.80
C GLU A 182 0.28 8.64 26.33
N GLU A 183 -0.17 8.58 25.08
CA GLU A 183 -0.61 7.36 24.38
C GLU A 183 -0.16 7.39 22.91
N GLY A 184 -0.18 6.23 22.29
CA GLY A 184 0.16 6.09 20.89
C GLY A 184 1.63 5.75 20.62
N VAL A 185 1.86 5.30 19.39
CA VAL A 185 3.19 4.99 18.84
C VAL A 185 3.42 5.90 17.64
N PRO A 186 4.51 6.67 17.58
CA PRO A 186 4.76 7.63 16.51
C PRO A 186 4.76 6.96 15.13
N GLN A 187 3.85 7.37 14.23
CA GLN A 187 3.84 6.86 12.85
C GLN A 187 5.01 7.46 12.06
N GLY A 188 6.04 6.65 11.78
CA GLY A 188 7.19 7.07 10.97
C GLY A 188 8.56 6.68 11.55
N GLY A 189 8.59 6.15 12.76
CA GLY A 189 9.79 5.53 13.34
C GLY A 189 9.93 4.07 12.89
N PRO A 190 11.17 3.54 12.78
CA PRO A 190 11.43 2.14 12.39
C PRO A 190 10.87 1.11 13.37
N LEU A 191 10.76 1.45 14.62
CA LEU A 191 10.29 0.56 15.70
C LEU A 191 8.76 0.41 15.73
N SER A 192 8.01 1.43 15.26
CA SER A 192 6.54 1.50 15.38
C SER A 192 5.79 0.31 14.76
N PRO A 193 6.21 -0.23 13.60
CA PRO A 193 5.58 -1.41 13.01
C PRO A 193 5.66 -2.67 13.90
N LEU A 194 6.81 -2.92 14.52
CA LEU A 194 6.98 -4.02 15.44
C LEU A 194 6.12 -3.86 16.69
N LEU A 195 6.14 -2.66 17.30
CA LEU A 195 5.34 -2.36 18.48
C LEU A 195 3.83 -2.53 18.21
N SER A 196 3.37 -2.17 17.02
CA SER A 196 1.98 -2.37 16.62
C SER A 196 1.60 -3.86 16.56
N ASN A 197 2.47 -4.70 16.02
CA ASN A 197 2.26 -6.16 16.00
C ASN A 197 2.27 -6.76 17.41
N ILE A 198 3.15 -6.29 18.28
CA ILE A 198 3.20 -6.76 19.69
C ILE A 198 1.87 -6.49 20.41
N VAL A 199 1.29 -5.29 20.23
CA VAL A 199 -0.02 -4.95 20.83
C VAL A 199 -1.14 -5.81 20.25
N LEU A 200 -1.14 -6.01 18.93
CA LEU A 200 -2.22 -6.73 18.23
C LEU A 200 -2.07 -8.26 18.28
N ASP A 201 -0.94 -8.80 18.73
CA ASP A 201 -0.74 -10.25 18.96
C ASP A 201 -1.75 -10.79 20.00
N GLU A 202 -2.14 -9.98 20.99
CA GLU A 202 -3.20 -10.35 21.93
C GLU A 202 -4.56 -10.53 21.26
N LEU A 203 -4.87 -9.72 20.24
CA LEU A 203 -6.06 -9.90 19.41
C LEU A 203 -5.94 -11.17 18.57
N ASP A 204 -4.80 -11.39 17.92
CA ASP A 204 -4.58 -12.55 17.07
C ASP A 204 -4.77 -13.86 17.86
N ARG A 205 -4.18 -13.95 19.07
CA ARG A 205 -4.32 -15.08 19.97
C ARG A 205 -5.75 -15.28 20.45
N GLU A 206 -6.48 -14.21 20.70
CA GLU A 206 -7.88 -14.31 21.12
C GLU A 206 -8.77 -14.80 19.97
N LEU A 207 -8.53 -14.36 18.73
CA LEU A 207 -9.24 -14.85 17.56
C LEU A 207 -8.97 -16.33 17.32
N ASP A 208 -7.71 -16.75 17.42
CA ASP A 208 -7.27 -18.15 17.30
C ASP A 208 -7.89 -19.03 18.40
N ARG A 209 -7.84 -18.60 19.66
CA ARG A 209 -8.46 -19.30 20.81
C ARG A 209 -9.96 -19.54 20.61
N ARG A 210 -10.64 -18.65 19.89
CA ARG A 210 -12.06 -18.81 19.53
C ARG A 210 -12.30 -19.66 18.28
N GLY A 211 -11.23 -20.17 17.64
CA GLY A 211 -11.32 -20.92 16.39
C GLY A 211 -11.79 -20.08 15.21
N LEU A 212 -11.54 -18.75 15.23
CA LEU A 212 -11.93 -17.83 14.16
C LEU A 212 -10.86 -17.76 13.08
N HIS A 213 -11.28 -17.87 11.84
CA HIS A 213 -10.41 -17.68 10.69
C HIS A 213 -10.29 -16.19 10.38
N PHE A 214 -9.06 -15.68 10.37
CA PHE A 214 -8.81 -14.26 10.15
C PHE A 214 -7.54 -14.02 9.36
N VAL A 215 -7.44 -12.82 8.79
CA VAL A 215 -6.23 -12.29 8.16
C VAL A 215 -6.05 -10.86 8.65
N ARG A 216 -4.90 -10.59 9.25
CA ARG A 216 -4.56 -9.24 9.71
C ARG A 216 -3.36 -8.68 8.95
N TYR A 217 -3.47 -7.45 8.50
CA TYR A 217 -2.37 -6.69 7.91
C TYR A 217 -2.23 -5.35 8.64
N ALA A 218 -1.28 -5.24 9.56
CA ALA A 218 -1.17 -4.12 10.50
C ALA A 218 -2.47 -3.98 11.33
N ASP A 219 -3.14 -2.82 11.24
CA ASP A 219 -4.42 -2.51 11.89
C ASP A 219 -5.67 -2.98 11.11
N ASP A 220 -5.52 -3.34 9.83
CA ASP A 220 -6.61 -3.93 9.04
C ASP A 220 -6.80 -5.41 9.39
N CYS A 221 -7.94 -5.79 9.96
CA CYS A 221 -8.26 -7.16 10.33
C CYS A 221 -9.57 -7.62 9.71
N ASN A 222 -9.51 -8.69 8.93
CA ASN A 222 -10.67 -9.36 8.33
C ASN A 222 -10.87 -10.73 8.97
N ILE A 223 -12.06 -10.98 9.54
CA ILE A 223 -12.44 -12.26 10.14
C ILE A 223 -13.49 -12.91 9.24
N PHE A 224 -13.26 -14.16 8.85
CA PHE A 224 -14.08 -14.88 7.90
C PHE A 224 -15.08 -15.79 8.62
N VAL A 225 -16.34 -15.74 8.22
CA VAL A 225 -17.45 -16.49 8.85
C VAL A 225 -18.39 -17.06 7.78
N ARG A 226 -19.13 -18.12 8.13
CA ARG A 226 -20.00 -18.83 7.19
C ARG A 226 -21.37 -18.17 6.97
N SER A 227 -21.81 -17.28 7.86
CA SER A 227 -23.09 -16.61 7.74
C SER A 227 -23.08 -15.19 8.28
N GLU A 228 -23.94 -14.34 7.77
CA GLU A 228 -24.10 -12.96 8.20
C GLU A 228 -24.44 -12.85 9.70
N ARG A 229 -25.35 -13.70 10.19
CA ARG A 229 -25.72 -13.78 11.60
C ARG A 229 -24.52 -14.12 12.49
N ALA A 230 -23.65 -15.04 12.06
CA ALA A 230 -22.41 -15.34 12.76
C ALA A 230 -21.46 -14.12 12.75
N GLY A 231 -21.36 -13.42 11.61
CA GLY A 231 -20.58 -12.20 11.46
C GLY A 231 -20.97 -11.12 12.46
N HIS A 232 -22.24 -10.82 12.60
CA HIS A 232 -22.72 -9.82 13.57
C HIS A 232 -22.41 -10.22 15.03
N ARG A 233 -22.57 -11.50 15.40
CA ARG A 233 -22.18 -11.98 16.74
C ARG A 233 -20.68 -11.87 17.00
N VAL A 234 -19.86 -12.26 16.02
CA VAL A 234 -18.40 -12.16 16.07
C VAL A 234 -18.00 -10.69 16.21
N MET A 235 -18.51 -9.82 15.35
CA MET A 235 -18.24 -8.37 15.40
C MET A 235 -18.54 -7.80 16.78
N ALA A 236 -19.72 -8.03 17.32
CA ALA A 236 -20.10 -7.51 18.64
C ALA A 236 -19.19 -8.03 19.78
N SER A 237 -18.78 -9.28 19.71
CA SER A 237 -17.91 -9.88 20.73
C SER A 237 -16.45 -9.44 20.61
N VAL A 238 -15.94 -9.24 19.38
CA VAL A 238 -14.58 -8.76 19.12
C VAL A 238 -14.47 -7.28 19.48
N VAL A 239 -15.48 -6.45 19.16
CA VAL A 239 -15.53 -5.03 19.59
C VAL A 239 -15.40 -4.93 21.10
N ARG A 240 -16.19 -5.71 21.86
CA ARG A 240 -16.10 -5.73 23.34
C ARG A 240 -14.70 -6.12 23.83
N PHE A 241 -14.04 -7.07 23.18
CA PHE A 241 -12.67 -7.47 23.52
C PHE A 241 -11.67 -6.34 23.23
N ILE A 242 -11.73 -5.74 22.05
CA ILE A 242 -10.82 -4.65 21.64
C ILE A 242 -10.97 -3.45 22.57
N GLU A 243 -12.21 -3.01 22.84
CA GLU A 243 -12.45 -1.82 23.66
C GLU A 243 -12.27 -2.11 25.16
N GLY A 244 -12.76 -3.24 25.65
CA GLY A 244 -12.66 -3.61 27.06
C GLY A 244 -11.25 -4.07 27.46
N ARG A 245 -10.66 -4.98 26.69
CA ARG A 245 -9.37 -5.61 27.03
C ARG A 245 -8.18 -4.85 26.48
N LEU A 246 -8.16 -4.54 25.15
CA LEU A 246 -7.03 -3.86 24.54
C LEU A 246 -7.03 -2.33 24.79
N ARG A 247 -8.16 -1.77 25.20
CA ARG A 247 -8.34 -0.32 25.38
C ARG A 247 -8.09 0.48 24.10
N LEU A 248 -8.35 -0.17 22.96
CA LEU A 248 -8.35 0.44 21.63
C LEU A 248 -9.80 0.75 21.23
N LYS A 249 -9.99 1.64 20.26
CA LYS A 249 -11.34 2.00 19.78
C LYS A 249 -11.58 1.46 18.38
N VAL A 250 -12.76 0.86 18.17
CA VAL A 250 -13.21 0.38 16.86
C VAL A 250 -13.97 1.49 16.13
N ASN A 251 -13.67 1.68 14.87
CA ASN A 251 -14.40 2.60 13.99
C ASN A 251 -15.65 1.90 13.41
N LEU A 252 -16.74 1.92 14.14
CA LEU A 252 -17.98 1.26 13.75
C LEU A 252 -18.57 1.80 12.43
N ALA A 253 -18.27 3.05 12.06
CA ALA A 253 -18.74 3.61 10.79
C ALA A 253 -18.04 3.02 9.56
N LYS A 254 -16.85 2.44 9.73
CA LYS A 254 -16.08 1.79 8.65
C LYS A 254 -16.08 0.29 8.76
N SER A 255 -16.21 -0.25 9.98
CA SER A 255 -16.30 -1.69 10.20
C SER A 255 -17.65 -2.21 9.72
N ALA A 256 -17.67 -3.40 9.11
CA ALA A 256 -18.91 -3.97 8.59
C ALA A 256 -18.83 -5.49 8.52
N VAL A 257 -20.02 -6.11 8.53
CA VAL A 257 -20.21 -7.50 8.12
C VAL A 257 -20.79 -7.48 6.71
N ALA A 258 -20.12 -8.10 5.77
CA ALA A 258 -20.55 -8.08 4.36
C ALA A 258 -19.97 -9.29 3.61
N ARG A 259 -20.38 -9.47 2.35
CA ARG A 259 -19.73 -10.43 1.47
C ARG A 259 -18.34 -9.93 1.04
N PRO A 260 -17.35 -10.82 0.82
CA PRO A 260 -15.97 -10.44 0.48
C PRO A 260 -15.86 -9.56 -0.77
N GLU A 261 -16.74 -9.75 -1.77
CA GLU A 261 -16.77 -8.96 -2.99
C GLU A 261 -17.22 -7.51 -2.78
N GLU A 262 -17.93 -7.23 -1.71
CA GLU A 262 -18.41 -5.88 -1.35
C GLU A 262 -17.34 -5.08 -0.59
N ARG A 263 -16.32 -5.77 -0.10
CA ARG A 263 -15.27 -5.15 0.72
C ARG A 263 -13.98 -4.89 -0.06
N HIS A 264 -13.19 -4.02 0.50
CA HIS A 264 -11.89 -3.61 -0.03
C HIS A 264 -10.82 -4.03 0.97
N PHE A 265 -10.10 -5.09 0.66
CA PHE A 265 -8.99 -5.55 1.49
C PHE A 265 -7.67 -5.37 0.75
N LEU A 266 -6.76 -4.55 1.26
CA LEU A 266 -5.42 -4.27 0.73
C LEU A 266 -5.38 -3.88 -0.77
N GLY A 267 -6.42 -3.25 -1.27
CA GLY A 267 -6.53 -2.88 -2.68
C GLY A 267 -7.26 -3.89 -3.56
N PHE A 268 -7.58 -5.06 -3.04
CA PHE A 268 -8.25 -6.14 -3.76
C PHE A 268 -9.71 -6.31 -3.32
N SER A 269 -10.45 -7.07 -4.11
CA SER A 269 -11.79 -7.59 -3.83
C SER A 269 -11.77 -9.08 -4.17
N LEU A 270 -12.32 -9.91 -3.30
CA LEU A 270 -12.45 -11.35 -3.48
C LEU A 270 -13.87 -11.65 -3.91
N ARG A 271 -14.07 -12.31 -5.04
CA ARG A 271 -15.38 -12.60 -5.58
C ARG A 271 -15.52 -14.10 -5.86
N PRO A 272 -16.52 -14.80 -5.29
CA PRO A 272 -16.83 -16.16 -5.70
C PRO A 272 -17.11 -16.23 -7.21
N ALA A 273 -16.52 -17.17 -7.93
CA ALA A 273 -16.77 -17.35 -9.35
C ALA A 273 -18.10 -18.05 -9.57
N LEU A 274 -18.90 -17.59 -10.54
CA LEU A 274 -20.25 -18.10 -10.82
C LEU A 274 -20.27 -19.56 -11.32
N LEU A 275 -19.18 -20.06 -11.90
CA LEU A 275 -19.13 -21.33 -12.60
C LEU A 275 -17.99 -22.26 -12.17
N ALA A 276 -17.22 -21.90 -11.17
CA ALA A 276 -16.12 -22.70 -10.65
C ALA A 276 -16.03 -22.55 -9.13
N GLU A 277 -15.63 -23.61 -8.45
CA GLU A 277 -15.33 -23.62 -6.99
C GLU A 277 -14.12 -22.73 -6.63
N ARG A 278 -13.96 -21.59 -7.28
CA ARG A 278 -12.79 -20.73 -7.17
C ARG A 278 -13.18 -19.30 -6.89
N VAL A 279 -12.28 -18.62 -6.19
CA VAL A 279 -12.40 -17.21 -5.85
C VAL A 279 -11.56 -16.36 -6.79
N GLU A 280 -12.20 -15.39 -7.43
CA GLU A 280 -11.52 -14.39 -8.23
C GLU A 280 -10.90 -13.31 -7.34
N VAL A 281 -9.63 -13.04 -7.57
CA VAL A 281 -8.88 -11.93 -6.97
C VAL A 281 -8.82 -10.79 -7.98
N LEU A 282 -9.48 -9.69 -7.68
CA LEU A 282 -9.61 -8.55 -8.60
C LEU A 282 -9.16 -7.26 -7.91
N PRO A 283 -8.68 -6.24 -8.65
CA PRO A 283 -8.50 -4.90 -8.08
C PRO A 283 -9.87 -4.37 -7.64
N SER A 284 -9.97 -3.87 -6.41
CA SER A 284 -11.22 -3.32 -5.88
C SER A 284 -11.73 -2.13 -6.71
N LYS A 285 -13.00 -1.77 -6.55
CA LYS A 285 -13.60 -0.61 -7.24
C LYS A 285 -12.75 0.66 -7.05
N ARG A 286 -12.36 0.96 -5.83
CA ARG A 286 -11.51 2.10 -5.48
C ARG A 286 -10.14 2.06 -6.17
N THR A 287 -9.52 0.88 -6.27
CA THR A 287 -8.24 0.69 -6.98
C THR A 287 -8.39 0.96 -8.48
N ARG A 288 -9.49 0.51 -9.09
CA ARG A 288 -9.78 0.75 -10.52
C ARG A 288 -10.02 2.22 -10.82
N GLU A 289 -10.72 2.92 -9.94
CA GLU A 289 -10.94 4.37 -10.04
C GLU A 289 -9.62 5.14 -9.97
N ARG A 290 -8.75 4.81 -9.00
CA ARG A 290 -7.41 5.42 -8.88
C ARG A 290 -6.52 5.15 -10.08
N LEU A 291 -6.56 3.93 -10.65
CA LEU A 291 -5.85 3.64 -11.90
C LEU A 291 -6.31 4.57 -13.02
N ARG A 292 -7.61 4.75 -13.17
CA ARG A 292 -8.18 5.65 -14.18
C ARG A 292 -7.78 7.11 -13.96
N GLU A 293 -7.84 7.60 -12.74
CA GLU A 293 -7.41 8.95 -12.37
C GLU A 293 -5.92 9.17 -12.66
N ALA A 294 -5.07 8.22 -12.29
CA ALA A 294 -3.63 8.29 -12.56
C ALA A 294 -3.32 8.31 -14.07
N ILE A 295 -4.04 7.51 -14.87
CA ILE A 295 -3.92 7.54 -16.33
C ILE A 295 -4.29 8.94 -16.86
N VAL A 296 -5.37 9.53 -16.33
CA VAL A 296 -5.81 10.88 -16.72
C VAL A 296 -4.76 11.92 -16.36
N ALA A 297 -4.23 11.89 -15.15
CA ALA A 297 -3.21 12.82 -14.67
C ALA A 297 -1.90 12.74 -15.47
N LYS A 298 -1.49 11.54 -15.86
CA LYS A 298 -0.24 11.31 -16.64
C LYS A 298 -0.40 11.55 -18.14
N THR A 299 -1.62 11.84 -18.61
CA THR A 299 -1.92 12.18 -20.01
C THR A 299 -2.67 13.50 -20.10
N PRO A 300 -2.10 14.62 -19.60
CA PRO A 300 -2.76 15.92 -19.61
C PRO A 300 -2.96 16.39 -21.05
N ARG A 301 -4.12 17.01 -21.32
CA ARG A 301 -4.45 17.53 -22.67
C ARG A 301 -4.27 19.03 -22.81
N ASN A 302 -3.95 19.72 -21.72
CA ASN A 302 -4.05 21.18 -21.67
C ASN A 302 -2.71 21.94 -21.64
N TRP A 303 -1.57 21.27 -21.46
CA TRP A 303 -0.26 21.93 -21.33
C TRP A 303 0.86 21.04 -21.88
N GLY A 304 1.59 21.52 -22.83
CA GLY A 304 2.91 21.16 -23.38
C GLY A 304 3.50 19.76 -23.24
N ALA A 305 2.74 18.78 -22.73
CA ALA A 305 3.26 17.42 -22.59
C ALA A 305 3.42 16.75 -23.96
N THR A 306 4.61 16.26 -24.23
CA THR A 306 4.91 15.51 -25.45
C THR A 306 4.41 14.06 -25.32
N LEU A 307 4.16 13.42 -26.48
CA LEU A 307 3.83 11.99 -26.49
C LEU A 307 4.90 11.15 -25.74
N LYS A 308 6.18 11.46 -25.93
CA LYS A 308 7.30 10.77 -25.29
C LYS A 308 7.25 10.91 -23.77
N SER A 309 7.04 12.12 -23.25
CA SER A 309 6.95 12.34 -21.80
C SER A 309 5.75 11.65 -21.17
N CYS A 310 4.60 11.64 -21.85
CA CYS A 310 3.41 10.92 -21.39
C CYS A 310 3.65 9.40 -21.34
N ILE A 311 4.23 8.82 -22.39
CA ILE A 311 4.56 7.38 -22.44
C ILE A 311 5.54 7.03 -21.33
N SER A 312 6.60 7.82 -21.11
CA SER A 312 7.56 7.59 -20.03
C SER A 312 6.90 7.60 -18.65
N ALA A 313 6.10 8.63 -18.35
CA ALA A 313 5.40 8.76 -17.08
C ALA A 313 4.36 7.65 -16.86
N LEU A 314 3.66 7.23 -17.93
CA LEU A 314 2.73 6.10 -17.88
C LEU A 314 3.48 4.80 -17.58
N ASN A 315 4.55 4.49 -18.30
CA ASN A 315 5.28 3.24 -18.17
C ASN A 315 5.80 3.01 -16.75
N VAL A 316 6.38 4.04 -16.12
CA VAL A 316 6.82 3.96 -14.72
C VAL A 316 5.64 3.57 -13.80
N TYR A 317 4.52 4.26 -13.94
CA TYR A 317 3.34 4.01 -13.12
C TYR A 317 2.72 2.63 -13.40
N LEU A 318 2.54 2.26 -14.68
CA LEU A 318 1.87 1.01 -15.07
C LEU A 318 2.69 -0.22 -14.66
N ARG A 319 4.03 -0.16 -14.77
CA ARG A 319 4.92 -1.23 -14.29
C ARG A 319 4.83 -1.37 -12.76
N GLY A 320 4.87 -0.27 -12.00
CA GLY A 320 4.72 -0.30 -10.54
C GLY A 320 3.33 -0.80 -10.13
N TRP A 321 2.27 -0.37 -10.82
CA TRP A 321 0.90 -0.84 -10.57
C TRP A 321 0.78 -2.35 -10.84
N MET A 322 1.31 -2.83 -11.96
CA MET A 322 1.29 -4.25 -12.31
C MET A 322 2.18 -5.07 -11.36
N GLY A 323 3.31 -4.53 -10.90
CA GLY A 323 4.14 -5.16 -9.87
C GLY A 323 3.39 -5.49 -8.58
N PHE A 324 2.33 -4.75 -8.25
CA PHE A 324 1.47 -5.03 -7.10
C PHE A 324 0.23 -5.85 -7.47
N PHE A 325 -0.48 -5.51 -8.56
CA PHE A 325 -1.75 -6.15 -8.95
C PHE A 325 -1.62 -7.30 -9.96
N GLY A 326 -0.41 -7.71 -10.32
CA GLY A 326 -0.15 -8.82 -11.24
C GLY A 326 -0.65 -10.18 -10.75
N VAL A 327 -0.85 -10.33 -9.44
CA VAL A 327 -1.38 -11.55 -8.80
C VAL A 327 -2.88 -11.78 -9.02
N CYS A 328 -3.58 -10.86 -9.68
CA CYS A 328 -5.01 -11.01 -9.96
C CYS A 328 -5.31 -12.22 -10.86
N THR A 329 -6.53 -12.76 -10.71
CA THR A 329 -7.04 -13.88 -11.53
C THR A 329 -7.34 -13.46 -12.97
N GLU A 330 -7.61 -14.43 -13.84
CA GLU A 330 -7.80 -14.23 -15.28
C GLU A 330 -8.94 -13.23 -15.62
N SER A 331 -9.95 -13.14 -14.81
CA SER A 331 -11.04 -12.16 -14.97
C SER A 331 -10.59 -10.70 -15.00
N VAL A 332 -9.38 -10.39 -14.53
CA VAL A 332 -8.80 -9.04 -14.61
C VAL A 332 -8.48 -8.63 -16.05
N ARG A 333 -8.24 -9.57 -16.95
CA ARG A 333 -7.82 -9.32 -18.34
C ARG A 333 -8.69 -8.30 -19.06
N VAL A 334 -10.01 -8.45 -18.99
CA VAL A 334 -10.96 -7.51 -19.62
C VAL A 334 -10.81 -6.09 -19.08
N LEU A 335 -10.53 -5.93 -17.79
CA LEU A 335 -10.27 -4.63 -17.17
C LEU A 335 -8.97 -4.02 -17.72
N LEU A 336 -7.92 -4.82 -17.85
CA LEU A 336 -6.60 -4.38 -18.32
C LEU A 336 -6.66 -3.96 -19.79
N GLU A 337 -7.30 -4.76 -20.65
CA GLU A 337 -7.51 -4.45 -22.06
C GLU A 337 -8.32 -3.14 -22.25
N ARG A 338 -9.37 -2.93 -21.45
CA ARG A 338 -10.15 -1.69 -21.44
C ARG A 338 -9.31 -0.49 -20.98
N SER A 339 -8.43 -0.69 -20.00
CA SER A 339 -7.51 0.35 -19.53
C SER A 339 -6.49 0.71 -20.60
N ASP A 340 -5.91 -0.28 -21.28
CA ASP A 340 -5.00 -0.08 -22.42
C ASP A 340 -5.69 0.65 -23.58
N ALA A 341 -6.93 0.31 -23.90
CA ALA A 341 -7.71 1.02 -24.90
C ALA A 341 -7.97 2.48 -24.50
N HIS A 342 -8.26 2.72 -23.21
CA HIS A 342 -8.42 4.08 -22.69
C HIS A 342 -7.13 4.90 -22.79
N ILE A 343 -5.99 4.33 -22.42
CA ILE A 343 -4.66 4.96 -22.55
C ILE A 343 -4.42 5.36 -24.01
N ARG A 344 -4.57 4.44 -24.95
CA ARG A 344 -4.38 4.70 -26.39
C ARG A 344 -5.32 5.79 -26.90
N ARG A 345 -6.58 5.78 -26.49
CA ARG A 345 -7.54 6.83 -26.82
C ARG A 345 -7.08 8.22 -26.34
N ARG A 346 -6.54 8.31 -25.12
CA ARG A 346 -6.01 9.56 -24.57
C ARG A 346 -4.79 10.05 -25.34
N LEU A 347 -3.86 9.16 -25.67
CA LEU A 347 -2.67 9.48 -26.45
C LEU A 347 -3.02 9.89 -27.89
N ARG A 348 -4.03 9.25 -28.52
CA ARG A 348 -4.57 9.70 -29.82
C ARG A 348 -5.12 11.13 -29.71
N ALA A 349 -5.89 11.41 -28.68
CA ALA A 349 -6.45 12.75 -28.47
C ALA A 349 -5.35 13.81 -28.25
N LEU A 350 -4.26 13.46 -27.55
CA LEU A 350 -3.08 14.33 -27.40
C LEU A 350 -2.47 14.64 -28.77
N LEU A 351 -2.16 13.64 -29.59
CA LEU A 351 -1.60 13.80 -30.93
C LEU A 351 -2.50 14.63 -31.86
N LEU A 352 -3.82 14.38 -31.83
CA LEU A 352 -4.77 15.14 -32.64
C LEU A 352 -4.80 16.61 -32.24
N LYS A 353 -4.63 16.92 -30.96
CA LYS A 353 -4.52 18.30 -30.47
C LYS A 353 -3.21 18.93 -30.91
N ASP A 354 -2.09 18.24 -30.86
CA ASP A 354 -0.78 18.72 -31.33
C ASP A 354 -0.78 18.98 -32.83
N TRP A 355 -1.52 18.20 -33.60
CA TRP A 355 -1.66 18.40 -35.05
C TRP A 355 -2.57 19.58 -35.44
N LYS A 356 -3.28 20.14 -34.48
CA LYS A 356 -4.09 21.40 -34.55
C LYS A 356 -5.12 21.44 -35.69
N ARG A 357 -4.66 21.52 -36.95
CA ARG A 357 -5.50 21.73 -38.13
C ARG A 357 -5.99 20.42 -38.74
N LYS A 358 -7.28 20.34 -39.11
CA LYS A 358 -7.88 19.17 -39.78
C LYS A 358 -7.07 18.70 -40.99
N ARG A 359 -6.57 19.63 -41.80
CA ARG A 359 -5.70 19.32 -42.96
C ARG A 359 -4.41 18.59 -42.55
N THR A 360 -3.77 19.03 -41.46
CA THR A 360 -2.58 18.41 -40.93
C THR A 360 -2.88 17.01 -40.39
N VAL A 361 -4.01 16.83 -39.69
CA VAL A 361 -4.46 15.51 -39.20
C VAL A 361 -4.62 14.55 -40.37
N ALA A 362 -5.36 14.96 -41.43
CA ALA A 362 -5.59 14.11 -42.60
C ALA A 362 -4.26 13.71 -43.29
N ARG A 363 -3.33 14.66 -43.49
CA ARG A 363 -2.02 14.40 -44.09
C ARG A 363 -1.18 13.40 -43.26
N LYS A 364 -1.15 13.61 -41.94
CA LYS A 364 -0.41 12.73 -41.04
C LYS A 364 -1.01 11.32 -41.01
N LEU A 365 -2.35 11.20 -41.03
CA LEU A 365 -2.98 9.88 -41.13
C LEU A 365 -2.67 9.18 -42.45
N ILE A 366 -2.61 9.91 -43.57
CA ILE A 366 -2.21 9.35 -44.87
C ILE A 366 -0.76 8.87 -44.81
N ALA A 367 0.16 9.64 -44.23
CA ALA A 367 1.55 9.26 -44.05
C ALA A 367 1.69 8.00 -43.14
N LEU A 368 0.71 7.75 -42.26
CA LEU A 368 0.60 6.53 -41.45
C LEU A 368 -0.14 5.38 -42.15
N GLY A 369 -0.30 5.45 -43.48
CA GLY A 369 -0.87 4.37 -44.30
C GLY A 369 -2.40 4.36 -44.41
N VAL A 370 -3.10 5.39 -43.95
CA VAL A 370 -4.56 5.47 -44.12
C VAL A 370 -4.91 5.91 -45.53
N LYS A 371 -5.81 5.21 -46.23
CA LYS A 371 -6.30 5.60 -47.60
C LYS A 371 -6.76 7.05 -47.60
N ARG A 372 -6.30 7.83 -48.60
CA ARG A 372 -6.54 9.27 -48.74
C ARG A 372 -8.04 9.64 -48.56
N LYS A 373 -8.94 9.00 -49.30
CA LYS A 373 -10.39 9.23 -49.24
C LYS A 373 -10.94 9.01 -47.81
N THR A 374 -10.49 7.95 -47.13
CA THR A 374 -10.92 7.62 -45.77
C THR A 374 -10.41 8.62 -44.74
N ALA A 375 -9.14 9.07 -44.85
CA ALA A 375 -8.57 10.05 -43.92
C ALA A 375 -9.33 11.38 -44.02
N TRP A 376 -9.52 11.93 -45.24
CA TRP A 376 -10.24 13.18 -45.43
C TRP A 376 -11.71 13.07 -44.98
N ARG A 377 -12.45 12.05 -45.43
CA ARG A 377 -13.84 11.83 -45.01
C ARG A 377 -14.00 11.76 -43.49
N SER A 378 -13.13 10.99 -42.81
CA SER A 378 -13.20 10.80 -41.35
C SER A 378 -12.91 12.10 -40.58
N VAL A 379 -11.92 12.90 -41.03
CA VAL A 379 -11.51 14.13 -40.33
C VAL A 379 -12.52 15.25 -40.55
N TYR A 380 -13.18 15.31 -41.72
CA TYR A 380 -14.15 16.36 -42.07
C TYR A 380 -15.61 15.96 -41.83
N ALA A 381 -15.88 14.74 -41.31
CA ALA A 381 -17.23 14.30 -40.97
C ALA A 381 -17.79 15.06 -39.76
N GLY A 382 -18.38 16.24 -40.05
CA GLY A 382 -19.05 17.07 -39.06
C GLY A 382 -18.13 17.82 -38.09
N ARG A 383 -18.74 18.51 -37.09
CA ARG A 383 -18.02 19.20 -36.00
C ARG A 383 -17.76 18.23 -34.87
N ARG A 384 -16.64 17.51 -34.89
CA ARG A 384 -16.26 16.58 -33.85
C ARG A 384 -15.24 17.20 -32.90
N SER A 385 -15.40 16.97 -31.58
CA SER A 385 -14.36 17.26 -30.61
C SER A 385 -13.13 16.37 -30.85
N VAL A 386 -11.95 16.81 -30.43
CA VAL A 386 -10.73 15.98 -30.47
C VAL A 386 -10.94 14.63 -29.80
N TRP A 387 -11.71 14.61 -28.73
CA TRP A 387 -12.03 13.37 -28.00
C TRP A 387 -12.91 12.41 -28.78
N SER A 388 -13.93 12.89 -29.46
CA SER A 388 -14.76 12.04 -30.33
C SER A 388 -14.03 11.62 -31.61
N MET A 389 -13.12 12.45 -32.10
CA MET A 389 -12.28 12.11 -33.26
C MET A 389 -11.25 11.01 -32.91
N SER A 390 -10.79 10.90 -31.67
CA SER A 390 -9.77 9.93 -31.24
C SER A 390 -10.17 8.46 -31.41
N ILE A 391 -11.46 8.17 -31.58
CA ILE A 391 -12.02 6.84 -31.86
C ILE A 391 -12.53 6.72 -33.30
N ALA A 392 -12.30 7.71 -34.16
CA ALA A 392 -12.72 7.61 -35.56
C ALA A 392 -11.87 6.54 -36.29
N GLY A 393 -12.51 5.71 -37.11
CA GLY A 393 -11.85 4.55 -37.73
C GLY A 393 -10.60 4.85 -38.55
N ALA A 394 -10.47 6.07 -39.13
CA ALA A 394 -9.22 6.49 -39.78
C ALA A 394 -8.11 6.77 -38.75
N VAL A 395 -8.45 7.38 -37.61
CA VAL A 395 -7.48 7.64 -36.53
C VAL A 395 -7.02 6.35 -35.89
N GLU A 396 -7.92 5.40 -35.66
CA GLU A 396 -7.57 4.09 -35.11
C GLU A 396 -6.70 3.26 -36.05
N ARG A 397 -6.94 3.33 -37.35
CA ARG A 397 -6.10 2.66 -38.37
C ARG A 397 -4.70 3.29 -38.50
N GLY A 398 -4.59 4.62 -38.46
CA GLY A 398 -3.29 5.29 -38.55
C GLY A 398 -2.50 5.20 -37.25
N LEU A 399 -3.19 5.38 -36.09
CA LEU A 399 -2.62 5.31 -34.76
C LEU A 399 -3.02 3.99 -34.08
N ARG A 400 -2.68 2.87 -34.72
CA ARG A 400 -2.94 1.51 -34.24
C ARG A 400 -2.08 1.16 -32.99
N ASN A 401 -2.33 0.01 -32.39
CA ASN A 401 -1.63 -0.42 -31.18
C ASN A 401 -0.10 -0.45 -31.40
N ALA A 402 0.38 -0.98 -32.54
CA ALA A 402 1.78 -1.01 -32.88
C ALA A 402 2.44 0.38 -32.88
N TYR A 403 1.74 1.43 -33.36
CA TYR A 403 2.27 2.80 -33.35
C TYR A 403 2.75 3.26 -31.97
N PHE A 404 2.02 2.89 -30.93
CA PHE A 404 2.37 3.24 -29.53
C PHE A 404 3.38 2.25 -28.95
N ALA A 405 3.27 0.97 -29.28
CA ALA A 405 4.24 -0.06 -28.86
C ALA A 405 5.64 0.23 -29.40
N ASP A 406 5.76 0.60 -30.69
CA ASP A 406 7.03 0.99 -31.34
C ASP A 406 7.67 2.24 -30.67
N ARG A 407 6.87 3.02 -29.93
CA ARG A 407 7.30 4.17 -29.11
C ARG A 407 7.49 3.83 -27.64
N GLY A 408 7.49 2.55 -27.31
CA GLY A 408 7.79 2.01 -26.02
C GLY A 408 6.62 2.01 -25.03
N LEU A 409 5.36 2.25 -25.45
CA LEU A 409 4.21 2.15 -24.55
C LEU A 409 4.01 0.68 -24.14
N VAL A 410 4.00 0.42 -22.83
CA VAL A 410 3.69 -0.91 -22.30
C VAL A 410 2.17 -1.15 -22.29
N SER A 411 1.76 -2.41 -22.42
CA SER A 411 0.38 -2.86 -22.26
C SER A 411 0.20 -3.52 -20.89
N LEU A 412 -0.82 -3.12 -20.16
CA LEU A 412 -1.18 -3.75 -18.88
C LEU A 412 -1.54 -5.23 -19.07
N ALA A 413 -2.28 -5.56 -20.11
CA ALA A 413 -2.66 -6.94 -20.41
C ALA A 413 -1.43 -7.81 -20.67
N GLN A 414 -0.47 -7.33 -21.47
CA GLN A 414 0.79 -8.05 -21.76
C GLN A 414 1.68 -8.17 -20.51
N LEU A 415 1.78 -7.10 -19.69
CA LEU A 415 2.53 -7.15 -18.43
C LEU A 415 1.93 -8.19 -17.48
N TRP A 416 0.62 -8.30 -17.42
CA TRP A 416 -0.06 -9.31 -16.60
C TRP A 416 0.13 -10.72 -17.16
N GLU A 417 0.03 -10.91 -18.46
CA GLU A 417 0.28 -12.21 -19.12
C GLU A 417 1.70 -12.73 -18.87
N ALA A 418 2.67 -11.83 -18.80
CA ALA A 418 4.07 -12.15 -18.51
C ALA A 418 4.39 -12.30 -17.01
N ASP A 419 3.48 -11.96 -16.08
CA ASP A 419 3.73 -12.04 -14.65
C ASP A 419 3.65 -13.51 -14.16
N PRO A 420 4.74 -14.08 -13.64
CA PRO A 420 4.75 -15.47 -13.16
C PRO A 420 3.89 -15.67 -11.89
N ARG A 421 3.54 -14.58 -11.19
CA ARG A 421 2.75 -14.62 -9.95
C ARG A 421 1.25 -14.61 -10.20
N ARG A 422 0.80 -14.42 -11.46
CA ARG A 422 -0.62 -14.45 -11.82
C ARG A 422 -1.26 -15.76 -11.40
N ILE A 423 -2.46 -15.67 -10.84
CA ILE A 423 -3.25 -16.84 -10.46
C ILE A 423 -3.95 -17.36 -11.72
N VAL A 424 -3.38 -18.37 -12.36
CA VAL A 424 -3.97 -19.04 -13.53
C VAL A 424 -4.75 -20.27 -13.05
N ALA A 425 -5.95 -20.48 -13.60
CA ALA A 425 -6.66 -21.73 -13.45
C ALA A 425 -5.80 -22.86 -14.05
N PRO A 426 -5.61 -24.03 -13.40
CA PRO A 426 -5.10 -25.20 -14.09
C PRO A 426 -6.02 -25.46 -15.28
N VAL A 427 -5.42 -25.66 -16.43
CA VAL A 427 -6.13 -26.08 -17.64
C VAL A 427 -6.80 -27.41 -17.29
N GLN A 428 -8.12 -27.43 -17.14
CA GLN A 428 -8.84 -28.68 -17.21
C GLN A 428 -8.64 -29.18 -18.65
N LEU A 429 -7.82 -30.21 -18.82
CA LEU A 429 -7.89 -31.06 -19.98
C LEU A 429 -9.32 -31.58 -20.01
N VAL A 430 -10.16 -30.94 -20.82
CA VAL A 430 -11.39 -31.57 -21.30
C VAL A 430 -10.92 -32.74 -22.12
N LEU A 431 -10.79 -33.90 -21.48
CA LEU A 431 -10.77 -35.17 -22.19
C LEU A 431 -12.10 -35.23 -22.91
N ALA A 432 -12.08 -34.91 -24.18
CA ALA A 432 -13.16 -35.29 -25.09
C ALA A 432 -13.25 -36.81 -25.00
N LEU A 433 -14.21 -37.27 -24.20
CA LEU A 433 -14.70 -38.62 -24.35
C LEU A 433 -15.52 -38.64 -25.66
N GLY A 434 -14.90 -39.20 -26.69
CA GLY A 434 -15.53 -39.56 -27.94
C GLY A 434 -16.55 -40.66 -27.76
#